data_1488bb74a3b7f158a1299803efb0898c
#
_entry.id   1488bb74a3b7f158a1299803efb0898c
#
_cell.length_a   1.000
_cell.length_b   1.000
_cell.length_c   1.000
_cell.angle_alpha   90.00
_cell.angle_beta   90.00
_cell.angle_gamma   90.00
#
_symmetry.space_group_name_H-M   'P 1'
#
loop_
_entity.id
_entity.type
_entity.pdbx_description
1 polymer ?
#
loop_
_entity_poly.entity_id
_entity_poly.type
_entity_poly.pdbx_seq_one_letter_code
_entity_poly.pdbx_strand_id
1 'polypeptide(L)'
;MNIEELYRTYFDIVYRYIRSVSRDGALAEEVTQETFFKALKKADQFRGDCDVRVWLCQIAKNTLYDHLKKQKKQLSGEEQPETAESHGGEIFEEKLAQRSQAMEIHKVLHGLSEPYKEVFSLRTFGELNFREIGMLFGKSENWARVTYYRARVKIREELEHEDHM
;
A
#
# COMPACT_ATOMS: atom_id res chain seq x y z
N MET A 1 -0.80 -23.95 8.32
CA MET A 1 -1.32 -22.60 7.99
C MET A 1 -2.44 -22.73 6.97
N ASN A 2 -3.59 -22.18 7.30
CA ASN A 2 -4.75 -22.25 6.42
C ASN A 2 -4.83 -20.97 5.58
N ILE A 3 -4.55 -21.09 4.28
CA ILE A 3 -4.51 -19.93 3.40
C ILE A 3 -5.89 -19.29 3.22
N GLU A 4 -6.94 -20.10 3.25
CA GLU A 4 -8.29 -19.55 3.14
C GLU A 4 -8.62 -18.64 4.31
N GLU A 5 -8.24 -19.03 5.52
CA GLU A 5 -8.41 -18.18 6.68
C GLU A 5 -7.56 -16.92 6.59
N LEU A 6 -6.32 -17.05 6.13
CA LEU A 6 -5.47 -15.90 5.92
C LEU A 6 -6.08 -14.92 4.94
N TYR A 7 -6.63 -15.44 3.86
CA TYR A 7 -7.26 -14.61 2.84
C TYR A 7 -8.43 -13.82 3.45
N ARG A 8 -9.31 -14.50 4.18
CA ARG A 8 -10.46 -13.84 4.78
C ARG A 8 -10.07 -12.81 5.82
N THR A 9 -9.05 -13.14 6.61
CA THR A 9 -8.66 -12.28 7.73
C THR A 9 -7.88 -11.06 7.27
N TYR A 10 -6.97 -11.24 6.31
CA TYR A 10 -5.98 -10.22 6.00
C TYR A 10 -6.10 -9.60 4.61
N PHE A 11 -7.06 -10.03 3.79
CA PHE A 11 -7.19 -9.46 2.46
C PHE A 11 -7.39 -7.96 2.51
N ASP A 12 -8.31 -7.49 3.36
CA ASP A 12 -8.62 -6.06 3.44
C ASP A 12 -7.41 -5.26 3.91
N ILE A 13 -6.68 -5.79 4.88
CA ILE A 13 -5.51 -5.09 5.41
C ILE A 13 -4.45 -4.93 4.32
N VAL A 14 -4.15 -6.00 3.62
CA VAL A 14 -3.16 -5.97 2.55
C VAL A 14 -3.63 -5.06 1.42
N TYR A 15 -4.90 -5.19 1.04
CA TYR A 15 -5.45 -4.36 -0.02
C TYR A 15 -5.36 -2.87 0.33
N ARG A 16 -5.75 -2.50 1.54
CA ARG A 16 -5.69 -1.10 1.97
C ARG A 16 -4.28 -0.55 1.94
N TYR A 17 -3.32 -1.36 2.38
CA TYR A 17 -1.92 -0.97 2.34
C TYR A 17 -1.50 -0.71 0.88
N ILE A 18 -1.74 -1.67 0.01
CA ILE A 18 -1.32 -1.52 -1.39
C ILE A 18 -2.07 -0.37 -2.06
N ARG A 19 -3.38 -0.22 -1.77
CA ARG A 19 -4.18 0.86 -2.34
C ARG A 19 -3.67 2.24 -1.92
N SER A 20 -3.16 2.34 -0.71
CA SER A 20 -2.63 3.62 -0.22
C SER A 20 -1.30 3.98 -0.86
N VAL A 21 -0.55 3.00 -1.34
CA VAL A 21 0.74 3.22 -2.00
C VAL A 21 0.57 3.33 -3.51
N SER A 22 -0.41 2.65 -4.07
CA SER A 22 -0.68 2.63 -5.50
C SER A 22 -1.85 3.53 -5.85
N ARG A 23 -1.73 4.30 -6.92
CA ARG A 23 -2.82 5.16 -7.38
C ARG A 23 -3.91 4.38 -8.11
N ASP A 24 -3.57 3.19 -8.55
CA ASP A 24 -4.45 2.39 -9.40
C ASP A 24 -5.13 1.31 -8.58
N GLY A 25 -6.45 1.44 -8.41
CA GLY A 25 -7.22 0.47 -7.62
C GLY A 25 -7.25 -0.91 -8.26
N ALA A 26 -7.25 -0.97 -9.58
CA ALA A 26 -7.21 -2.27 -10.28
C ALA A 26 -5.87 -2.97 -10.03
N LEU A 27 -4.79 -2.21 -10.09
CA LEU A 27 -3.47 -2.76 -9.79
C LEU A 27 -3.38 -3.20 -8.33
N ALA A 28 -3.96 -2.43 -7.42
CA ALA A 28 -3.94 -2.80 -6.01
C ALA A 28 -4.66 -4.13 -5.78
N GLU A 29 -5.80 -4.33 -6.44
CA GLU A 29 -6.52 -5.59 -6.33
C GLU A 29 -5.71 -6.74 -6.90
N GLU A 30 -5.13 -6.55 -8.07
CA GLU A 30 -4.30 -7.56 -8.71
C GLU A 30 -3.10 -7.94 -7.84
N VAL A 31 -2.40 -6.94 -7.29
CA VAL A 31 -1.25 -7.18 -6.43
C VAL A 31 -1.68 -7.93 -5.16
N THR A 32 -2.83 -7.56 -4.60
CA THR A 32 -3.30 -8.23 -3.39
C THR A 32 -3.63 -9.70 -3.66
N GLN A 33 -4.33 -9.97 -4.75
CA GLN A 33 -4.64 -11.36 -5.12
C GLN A 33 -3.37 -12.16 -5.38
N GLU A 34 -2.44 -11.57 -6.09
CA GLU A 34 -1.16 -12.23 -6.37
C GLU A 34 -0.36 -12.48 -5.09
N THR A 35 -0.46 -11.57 -4.12
CA THR A 35 0.19 -11.75 -2.83
C THR A 35 -0.29 -13.02 -2.14
N PHE A 36 -1.61 -13.25 -2.11
CA PHE A 36 -2.14 -14.44 -1.47
C PHE A 36 -1.86 -15.70 -2.26
N PHE A 37 -1.80 -15.60 -3.58
CA PHE A 37 -1.38 -16.71 -4.41
C PHE A 37 0.06 -17.11 -4.11
N LYS A 38 0.95 -16.13 -4.00
CA LYS A 38 2.34 -16.40 -3.63
C LYS A 38 2.45 -16.94 -2.21
N ALA A 39 1.62 -16.43 -1.30
CA ALA A 39 1.60 -16.93 0.07
C ALA A 39 1.21 -18.40 0.11
N LEU A 40 0.23 -18.79 -0.71
CA LEU A 40 -0.16 -20.19 -0.80
C LEU A 40 1.01 -21.07 -1.24
N LYS A 41 1.73 -20.63 -2.25
CA LYS A 41 2.89 -21.38 -2.73
C LYS A 41 4.03 -21.46 -1.73
N LYS A 42 4.17 -20.45 -0.90
CA LYS A 42 5.27 -20.35 0.06
C LYS A 42 4.87 -20.68 1.49
N ALA A 43 3.66 -21.20 1.68
CA ALA A 43 3.14 -21.47 3.02
C ALA A 43 4.08 -22.35 3.84
N ASP A 44 4.67 -23.34 3.21
CA ASP A 44 5.58 -24.27 3.89
C ASP A 44 6.89 -23.62 4.32
N GLN A 45 7.21 -22.48 3.73
CA GLN A 45 8.45 -21.76 4.02
C GLN A 45 8.29 -20.76 5.16
N PHE A 46 7.06 -20.45 5.53
CA PHE A 46 6.83 -19.52 6.63
C PHE A 46 7.12 -20.22 7.94
N ARG A 47 8.10 -19.70 8.69
CA ARG A 47 8.58 -20.34 9.92
C ARG A 47 8.01 -19.74 11.19
N GLY A 48 7.19 -18.71 11.08
CA GLY A 48 6.67 -18.07 12.26
C GLY A 48 7.64 -17.13 12.97
N ASP A 49 8.71 -16.75 12.29
CA ASP A 49 9.72 -15.84 12.85
C ASP A 49 9.16 -14.43 13.04
N CYS A 50 8.06 -14.11 12.38
CA CYS A 50 7.42 -12.82 12.49
C CYS A 50 5.91 -13.02 12.41
N ASP A 51 5.17 -11.97 12.73
CA ASP A 51 3.72 -11.99 12.56
C ASP A 51 3.39 -12.21 11.09
N VAL A 52 2.33 -12.96 10.83
CA VAL A 52 1.95 -13.28 9.46
C VAL A 52 1.65 -12.02 8.63
N ARG A 53 1.19 -10.96 9.27
CA ARG A 53 0.94 -9.70 8.55
C ARG A 53 2.23 -9.11 7.99
N VAL A 54 3.33 -9.23 8.73
CA VAL A 54 4.63 -8.76 8.23
C VAL A 54 5.02 -9.55 6.98
N TRP A 55 4.87 -10.86 7.06
CA TRP A 55 5.19 -11.74 5.94
C TRP A 55 4.35 -11.42 4.71
N LEU A 56 3.04 -11.25 4.90
CA LEU A 56 2.14 -10.91 3.81
C LEU A 56 2.46 -9.54 3.22
N CYS A 57 2.72 -8.56 4.06
CA CYS A 57 3.07 -7.22 3.59
C CYS A 57 4.41 -7.22 2.85
N GLN A 58 5.34 -8.06 3.25
CA GLN A 58 6.61 -8.19 2.53
C GLN A 58 6.38 -8.74 1.11
N ILE A 59 5.55 -9.77 1.00
CA ILE A 59 5.21 -10.33 -0.31
C ILE A 59 4.49 -9.26 -1.16
N ALA A 60 3.55 -8.55 -0.55
CA ALA A 60 2.79 -7.52 -1.26
C ALA A 60 3.69 -6.38 -1.74
N LYS A 61 4.60 -5.94 -0.89
CA LYS A 61 5.54 -4.88 -1.24
C LYS A 61 6.41 -5.30 -2.42
N ASN A 62 6.96 -6.49 -2.37
CA ASN A 62 7.80 -6.99 -3.44
C ASN A 62 7.01 -7.15 -4.74
N THR A 63 5.78 -7.64 -4.63
CA THR A 63 4.91 -7.82 -5.80
C THR A 63 4.57 -6.49 -6.44
N LEU A 64 4.24 -5.50 -5.62
CA LEU A 64 3.93 -4.16 -6.14
C LEU A 64 5.13 -3.57 -6.88
N TYR A 65 6.31 -3.66 -6.28
CA TYR A 65 7.50 -3.11 -6.91
C TYR A 65 7.83 -3.82 -8.24
N ASP A 66 7.58 -5.12 -8.31
CA ASP A 66 7.77 -5.83 -9.57
C ASP A 66 6.84 -5.32 -10.65
N HIS A 67 5.58 -5.07 -10.31
CA HIS A 67 4.62 -4.51 -11.26
C HIS A 67 5.02 -3.10 -11.69
N LEU A 68 5.42 -2.26 -10.75
CA LEU A 68 5.83 -0.90 -11.06
C LEU A 68 7.07 -0.88 -11.95
N LYS A 69 7.98 -1.80 -11.71
CA LYS A 69 9.18 -1.93 -12.52
C LYS A 69 8.84 -2.31 -13.96
N LYS A 70 7.90 -3.22 -14.13
CA LYS A 70 7.44 -3.62 -15.46
C LYS A 70 6.75 -2.48 -16.17
N GLN A 71 5.90 -1.74 -15.48
CA GLN A 71 5.22 -0.59 -16.06
C GLN A 71 6.21 0.47 -16.52
N LYS A 72 7.21 0.76 -15.70
CA LYS A 72 8.23 1.73 -16.05
C LYS A 72 9.00 1.29 -17.30
N LYS A 73 9.27 0.02 -17.41
CA LYS A 73 9.96 -0.53 -18.56
C LYS A 73 9.14 -0.42 -19.83
N GLN A 74 7.84 -0.68 -19.73
CA GLN A 74 6.93 -0.54 -20.85
C GLN A 74 6.80 0.90 -21.29
N LEU A 75 6.72 1.82 -20.34
CA LEU A 75 6.59 3.23 -20.64
C LEU A 75 7.80 3.82 -21.34
N SER A 76 8.99 3.29 -21.05
CA SER A 76 10.21 3.79 -21.66
C SER A 76 10.37 3.34 -23.10
N GLY A 77 9.66 2.31 -23.53
CA GLY A 77 9.81 1.74 -24.85
C GLY A 77 8.66 1.97 -25.80
N GLU A 78 7.48 2.32 -25.32
CA GLU A 78 6.29 2.41 -26.15
C GLU A 78 5.35 3.50 -25.69
N GLU A 79 4.38 3.81 -26.51
CA GLU A 79 3.34 4.74 -26.14
C GLU A 79 2.55 4.18 -24.96
N GLN A 80 2.22 5.07 -24.09
CA GLN A 80 1.49 4.70 -22.90
C GLN A 80 0.04 4.38 -23.26
N PRO A 81 -0.45 3.22 -22.86
CA PRO A 81 -1.86 2.95 -23.02
C PRO A 81 -2.67 3.83 -22.09
N GLU A 82 -3.73 4.37 -22.62
CA GLU A 82 -4.52 5.35 -21.91
C GLU A 82 -5.58 4.79 -21.00
N THR A 83 -5.57 3.53 -20.80
CA THR A 83 -6.75 2.86 -20.28
C THR A 83 -6.87 2.80 -18.79
N ALA A 84 -5.82 3.15 -18.08
CA ALA A 84 -5.76 2.85 -16.65
C ALA A 84 -6.78 3.61 -15.82
N GLU A 85 -7.15 4.77 -16.24
CA GLU A 85 -7.98 5.63 -15.41
C GLU A 85 -9.46 5.36 -15.48
N SER A 86 -9.90 4.54 -16.39
CA SER A 86 -11.33 4.42 -16.61
C SER A 86 -12.04 3.47 -15.65
N HIS A 87 -11.32 2.70 -14.89
CA HIS A 87 -11.93 1.61 -14.17
C HIS A 87 -12.72 1.99 -12.93
N GLY A 88 -12.46 3.12 -12.36
CA GLY A 88 -13.10 3.49 -11.13
C GLY A 88 -14.15 4.55 -11.28
N GLY A 89 -14.37 5.05 -12.47
CA GLY A 89 -15.17 6.25 -12.65
C GLY A 89 -16.59 6.13 -12.15
N GLU A 90 -17.25 5.06 -12.49
CA GLU A 90 -18.65 4.87 -12.11
C GLU A 90 -18.83 4.62 -10.64
N ILE A 91 -18.01 3.75 -10.09
CA ILE A 91 -18.04 3.45 -8.67
C ILE A 91 -17.66 4.68 -7.87
N PHE A 92 -16.76 5.45 -8.43
CA PHE A 92 -16.27 6.67 -7.82
C PHE A 92 -17.40 7.69 -7.61
N GLU A 93 -18.21 7.93 -8.62
CA GLU A 93 -19.28 8.91 -8.52
C GLU A 93 -20.32 8.56 -7.47
N GLU A 94 -20.67 7.29 -7.38
CA GLU A 94 -21.65 6.85 -6.39
C GLU A 94 -21.20 7.10 -4.96
N LYS A 95 -19.92 7.01 -4.71
CA LYS A 95 -19.37 7.10 -3.37
C LYS A 95 -18.68 8.43 -3.11
N LEU A 96 -18.73 9.34 -4.04
CA LEU A 96 -17.96 10.57 -3.96
C LEU A 96 -18.27 11.38 -2.70
N ALA A 97 -19.52 11.55 -2.37
CA ALA A 97 -19.90 12.34 -1.21
C ALA A 97 -19.46 11.72 0.10
N GLN A 98 -19.43 10.40 0.15
CA GLN A 98 -19.04 9.69 1.35
C GLN A 98 -17.53 9.58 1.50
N ARG A 99 -16.81 9.68 0.39
CA ARG A 99 -15.37 9.46 0.37
C ARG A 99 -14.53 10.69 0.16
N SER A 100 -15.15 11.87 0.16
CA SER A 100 -14.41 13.08 -0.14
C SER A 100 -13.20 13.28 0.77
N GLN A 101 -13.34 13.04 2.07
CA GLN A 101 -12.23 13.17 3.01
C GLN A 101 -11.17 12.08 2.80
N ALA A 102 -11.62 10.85 2.58
CA ALA A 102 -10.70 9.76 2.32
C ALA A 102 -9.91 9.99 1.04
N MET A 103 -10.56 10.57 0.03
CA MET A 103 -9.89 10.88 -1.21
C MET A 103 -8.83 11.97 -1.07
N GLU A 104 -9.10 12.96 -0.24
CA GLU A 104 -8.10 13.99 0.03
C GLU A 104 -6.87 13.40 0.69
N ILE A 105 -7.08 12.49 1.64
CA ILE A 105 -5.98 11.82 2.30
C ILE A 105 -5.18 10.99 1.31
N HIS A 106 -5.86 10.24 0.45
CA HIS A 106 -5.17 9.44 -0.57
C HIS A 106 -4.37 10.33 -1.53
N LYS A 107 -4.95 11.46 -1.91
CA LYS A 107 -4.27 12.39 -2.79
C LYS A 107 -2.99 12.91 -2.15
N VAL A 108 -3.06 13.30 -0.88
CA VAL A 108 -1.88 13.77 -0.16
C VAL A 108 -0.86 12.66 -0.01
N LEU A 109 -1.32 11.44 0.31
CA LEU A 109 -0.42 10.29 0.44
C LEU A 109 0.33 10.01 -0.84
N HIS A 110 -0.35 10.06 -1.97
CA HIS A 110 0.29 9.77 -3.25
C HIS A 110 1.33 10.82 -3.62
N GLY A 111 1.20 12.03 -3.10
CA GLY A 111 2.20 13.06 -3.29
C GLY A 111 3.35 13.01 -2.30
N LEU A 112 3.24 12.17 -1.28
CA LEU A 112 4.26 12.07 -0.25
C LEU A 112 5.45 11.26 -0.75
N SER A 113 6.66 11.75 -0.47
CA SER A 113 7.86 11.05 -0.91
C SER A 113 8.13 9.81 -0.06
N GLU A 114 8.92 8.90 -0.62
CA GLU A 114 9.37 7.75 0.13
C GLU A 114 10.57 8.14 1.00
N PRO A 115 10.75 7.52 2.13
CA PRO A 115 10.01 6.36 2.67
C PRO A 115 8.76 6.74 3.46
N TYR A 116 8.41 7.99 3.51
CA TYR A 116 7.31 8.48 4.34
C TYR A 116 5.97 7.87 3.96
N LYS A 117 5.69 7.82 2.68
CA LYS A 117 4.43 7.27 2.19
C LYS A 117 4.26 5.81 2.61
N GLU A 118 5.27 5.02 2.36
CA GLU A 118 5.19 3.60 2.64
C GLU A 118 5.16 3.29 4.13
N VAL A 119 5.96 3.98 4.92
CA VAL A 119 5.95 3.78 6.37
C VAL A 119 4.60 4.16 6.96
N PHE A 120 4.07 5.30 6.53
CA PHE A 120 2.74 5.72 6.99
C PHE A 120 1.68 4.69 6.60
N SER A 121 1.73 4.21 5.38
CA SER A 121 0.75 3.27 4.88
C SER A 121 0.81 1.93 5.61
N LEU A 122 2.00 1.45 5.90
CA LEU A 122 2.15 0.21 6.65
C LEU A 122 1.60 0.33 8.06
N ARG A 123 1.84 1.46 8.71
CA ARG A 123 1.33 1.66 10.06
C ARG A 123 -0.18 1.84 10.09
N THR A 124 -0.69 2.66 9.21
CA THR A 124 -2.11 3.06 9.24
C THR A 124 -3.01 2.00 8.61
N PHE A 125 -2.63 1.46 7.47
CA PHE A 125 -3.47 0.53 6.73
C PHE A 125 -3.01 -0.92 6.87
N GLY A 126 -1.71 -1.14 6.92
CA GLY A 126 -1.16 -2.48 7.12
C GLY A 126 -1.21 -2.95 8.57
N GLU A 127 -1.48 -2.05 9.49
CA GLU A 127 -1.61 -2.33 10.92
C GLU A 127 -0.35 -2.95 11.54
N LEU A 128 0.80 -2.59 11.01
CA LEU A 128 2.07 -3.05 11.57
C LEU A 128 2.56 -2.11 12.65
N ASN A 129 3.26 -2.65 13.64
CA ASN A 129 3.90 -1.81 14.63
C ASN A 129 5.26 -1.33 14.12
N PHE A 130 5.88 -0.40 14.84
CA PHE A 130 7.13 0.20 14.37
C PHE A 130 8.28 -0.79 14.26
N ARG A 131 8.32 -1.76 15.15
CA ARG A 131 9.33 -2.80 15.07
C ARG A 131 9.19 -3.60 13.79
N GLU A 132 7.96 -3.96 13.46
CA GLU A 132 7.67 -4.72 12.24
C GLU A 132 7.99 -3.92 11.00
N ILE A 133 7.64 -2.63 10.99
CA ILE A 133 7.97 -1.75 9.87
C ILE A 133 9.49 -1.65 9.72
N GLY A 134 10.19 -1.48 10.81
CA GLY A 134 11.65 -1.45 10.76
C GLY A 134 12.21 -2.71 10.13
N MET A 135 11.66 -3.87 10.48
CA MET A 135 12.09 -5.13 9.90
C MET A 135 11.94 -5.16 8.38
N LEU A 136 10.82 -4.63 7.87
CA LEU A 136 10.58 -4.61 6.43
C LEU A 136 11.59 -3.75 5.67
N PHE A 137 12.08 -2.71 6.29
CA PHE A 137 13.03 -1.80 5.65
C PHE A 137 14.47 -2.07 6.02
N GLY A 138 14.74 -3.08 6.86
CA GLY A 138 16.09 -3.31 7.35
C GLY A 138 16.59 -2.18 8.23
N LYS A 139 15.68 -1.56 8.97
CA LYS A 139 15.97 -0.41 9.83
C LYS A 139 15.53 -0.70 11.26
N SER A 140 15.86 0.22 12.17
CA SER A 140 15.49 0.08 13.57
C SER A 140 14.04 0.45 13.79
N GLU A 141 13.53 0.03 14.94
CA GLU A 141 12.20 0.45 15.39
C GLU A 141 12.12 1.96 15.53
N ASN A 142 13.17 2.57 16.08
CA ASN A 142 13.20 4.01 16.24
C ASN A 142 13.17 4.75 14.92
N TRP A 143 13.87 4.22 13.92
CA TRP A 143 13.81 4.79 12.58
C TRP A 143 12.37 4.81 12.06
N ALA A 144 11.66 3.71 12.23
CA ALA A 144 10.28 3.61 11.78
C ALA A 144 9.38 4.61 12.50
N ARG A 145 9.56 4.73 13.82
CA ARG A 145 8.77 5.67 14.61
C ARG A 145 9.01 7.11 14.19
N VAL A 146 10.25 7.50 14.05
CA VAL A 146 10.59 8.87 13.64
C VAL A 146 10.07 9.15 12.23
N THR A 147 10.26 8.21 11.33
CA THR A 147 9.80 8.35 9.95
C THR A 147 8.28 8.51 9.89
N TYR A 148 7.57 7.72 10.67
CA TYR A 148 6.12 7.80 10.73
C TYR A 148 5.64 9.17 11.22
N TYR A 149 6.23 9.68 12.29
CA TYR A 149 5.81 10.97 12.82
C TYR A 149 6.14 12.11 11.88
N ARG A 150 7.25 12.02 11.18
CA ARG A 150 7.58 13.01 10.15
C ARG A 150 6.57 12.95 9.00
N ALA A 151 6.14 11.74 8.63
CA ALA A 151 5.11 11.57 7.62
C ALA A 151 3.81 12.23 8.05
N ARG A 152 3.41 12.03 9.31
CA ARG A 152 2.19 12.64 9.84
C ARG A 152 2.24 14.17 9.78
N VAL A 153 3.37 14.74 10.13
CA VAL A 153 3.53 16.19 10.07
C VAL A 153 3.39 16.68 8.63
N LYS A 154 4.05 16.00 7.70
CA LYS A 154 3.97 16.39 6.28
C LYS A 154 2.54 16.29 5.75
N ILE A 155 1.82 15.25 6.11
CA ILE A 155 0.44 15.07 5.68
C ILE A 155 -0.44 16.19 6.24
N ARG A 156 -0.27 16.50 7.52
CA ARG A 156 -1.04 17.56 8.17
C ARG A 156 -0.79 18.90 7.52
N GLU A 157 0.46 19.20 7.22
CA GLU A 157 0.81 20.47 6.57
C GLU A 157 0.17 20.58 5.20
N GLU A 158 0.16 19.49 4.44
CA GLU A 158 -0.47 19.50 3.12
C GLU A 158 -1.98 19.65 3.20
N LEU A 159 -2.62 19.01 4.16
CA LEU A 159 -4.06 19.13 4.34
C LEU A 159 -4.43 20.55 4.76
N GLU A 160 -3.68 21.14 5.65
CA GLU A 160 -3.90 22.54 6.07
C GLU A 160 -3.71 23.50 4.90
N HIS A 161 -2.71 23.24 4.09
CA HIS A 161 -2.44 24.08 2.92
C HIS A 161 -3.62 24.02 1.93
N GLU A 162 -4.16 22.85 1.69
CA GLU A 162 -5.31 22.69 0.80
C GLU A 162 -6.55 23.38 1.34
N ASP A 163 -6.75 23.35 2.65
CA ASP A 163 -7.92 23.99 3.26
C ASP A 163 -7.88 25.51 3.12
N HIS A 164 -6.70 26.09 2.97
CA HIS A 164 -6.56 27.54 2.83
C HIS A 164 -6.59 28.02 1.38
N MET A 165 -6.70 27.11 0.47
CA MET A 165 -6.85 27.43 -0.94
C MET A 165 -8.31 27.35 -1.36
#